data_3afedd614429d88fb408ad39c2995e5b
#
_entry.id   3afedd614429d88fb408ad39c2995e5b
#
_cell.length_a   1.000
_cell.length_b   1.000
_cell.length_c   1.000
_cell.angle_alpha   90.00
_cell.angle_beta   90.00
_cell.angle_gamma   90.00
#
_symmetry.space_group_name_H-M   'P 1'
#
loop_
_entity.id
_entity.type
_entity.pdbx_description
1 polymer ?
#
loop_
_entity_poly.entity_id
_entity_poly.type
_entity_poly.pdbx_seq_one_letter_code
_entity_poly.pdbx_strand_id
1 'polypeptide(L)'
;GFLFVQCTEEGDKTYPQQPAPQWSVVEEDFVSEAPAWQVAAVAPASAPGWRADFTGNASVPSWTDPDKSVYPMSMTAVVRLSPVLETLAADGDMMAAFIGGECRGVAKKVMNDGVRLFFIHVKAPSSENGDVELRYYSAAAKRVYVSVASDVKYEVDKIYGTAENPAFPDFEQSGPFPVPTKAWVKVDKAQLPFTVAAGDELQAFVGDECRGIKHVESEADMTYWYDVLGRAEGEQVTFRYYSAEKKQVFVSEQSFVIGKRGSVVGSEDQPQTLTFVPQGSMTAYLTLDAVTGSYADKSGDKLAAFIGNVCAGMGEVVGEQDGRPVYKMVVNGV
;
A
#
# COMPACT_ATOMS: atom_id res chain seq x y z
N GLY A 1 19.86 -15.24 33.25
CA GLY A 1 18.51 -15.72 33.01
C GLY A 1 18.17 -15.61 31.54
N PHE A 2 17.45 -16.58 31.01
CA PHE A 2 17.02 -16.58 29.59
C PHE A 2 15.50 -16.47 29.55
N LEU A 3 14.98 -15.56 28.69
CA LEU A 3 13.57 -15.39 28.45
C LEU A 3 13.20 -16.08 27.13
N PHE A 4 12.26 -17.02 27.16
CA PHE A 4 11.71 -17.65 25.97
C PHE A 4 10.36 -17.01 25.66
N VAL A 5 10.20 -16.58 24.41
CA VAL A 5 8.92 -16.11 23.86
C VAL A 5 8.47 -17.16 22.86
N GLN A 6 7.42 -17.89 23.19
CA GLN A 6 6.81 -18.87 22.28
C GLN A 6 5.56 -18.26 21.67
N CYS A 7 5.55 -18.09 20.33
CA CYS A 7 4.35 -17.73 19.58
C CYS A 7 3.67 -19.02 19.09
N THR A 8 2.40 -19.19 19.43
CA THR A 8 1.55 -20.24 18.84
C THR A 8 0.59 -19.59 17.86
N GLU A 9 0.57 -20.08 16.62
CA GLU A 9 -0.49 -19.72 15.66
C GLU A 9 -1.80 -20.42 16.06
N GLU A 10 -2.79 -19.66 16.47
CA GLU A 10 -4.19 -20.07 16.35
C GLU A 10 -4.87 -19.16 15.34
N GLY A 11 -5.29 -19.77 14.22
CA GLY A 11 -6.02 -19.09 13.19
C GLY A 11 -7.47 -18.82 13.62
N ASP A 12 -7.80 -17.58 13.88
CA ASP A 12 -9.09 -17.02 13.49
C ASP A 12 -9.05 -15.50 13.44
N LYS A 13 -9.63 -14.94 12.36
CA LYS A 13 -9.56 -13.52 12.02
C LYS A 13 -10.73 -12.73 12.66
N THR A 14 -10.76 -12.65 13.96
CA THR A 14 -11.59 -11.64 14.65
C THR A 14 -10.77 -11.10 15.81
N TYR A 15 -10.39 -9.83 15.75
CA TYR A 15 -9.70 -9.15 16.83
C TYR A 15 -10.69 -8.73 17.93
N PRO A 16 -10.93 -9.54 18.96
CA PRO A 16 -11.35 -9.02 20.24
C PRO A 16 -10.09 -8.51 20.96
N GLN A 17 -10.26 -7.55 21.84
CA GLN A 17 -9.19 -7.07 22.72
C GLN A 17 -8.54 -8.27 23.41
N GLN A 18 -7.35 -8.66 22.95
CA GLN A 18 -6.63 -9.74 23.58
C GLN A 18 -6.18 -9.28 24.98
N PRO A 19 -6.37 -10.09 26.02
CA PRO A 19 -5.69 -9.87 27.28
C PRO A 19 -4.19 -9.87 27.02
N ALA A 20 -3.44 -9.00 27.73
CA ALA A 20 -1.99 -8.94 27.61
C ALA A 20 -1.43 -10.37 27.69
N PRO A 21 -0.49 -10.72 26.79
CA PRO A 21 0.08 -12.05 26.78
C PRO A 21 0.66 -12.38 28.16
N GLN A 22 0.23 -13.49 28.73
CA GLN A 22 0.82 -13.96 29.97
C GLN A 22 2.13 -14.67 29.64
N TRP A 23 3.23 -14.05 29.98
CA TRP A 23 4.55 -14.63 29.85
C TRP A 23 4.84 -15.57 31.02
N SER A 24 5.24 -16.80 30.75
CA SER A 24 5.79 -17.67 31.76
C SER A 24 7.33 -17.57 31.73
N VAL A 25 7.92 -17.19 32.84
CA VAL A 25 9.38 -17.28 33.04
C VAL A 25 9.69 -18.68 33.50
N VAL A 26 10.41 -19.45 32.69
CA VAL A 26 10.98 -20.74 33.11
C VAL A 26 12.40 -20.45 33.59
N GLU A 27 12.63 -20.52 34.89
CA GLU A 27 13.98 -20.57 35.41
C GLU A 27 14.55 -21.96 35.16
N GLU A 28 15.40 -22.10 34.16
CA GLU A 28 16.23 -23.28 34.02
C GLU A 28 17.52 -23.08 34.79
N ASP A 29 17.87 -24.04 35.66
CA ASP A 29 19.09 -24.09 36.42
C ASP A 29 20.32 -24.07 35.51
N PHE A 30 21.15 -23.06 35.67
CA PHE A 30 22.53 -22.90 35.27
C PHE A 30 23.04 -23.70 34.06
N VAL A 31 22.91 -23.13 32.89
CA VAL A 31 23.80 -23.45 31.78
C VAL A 31 25.07 -22.60 31.95
N SER A 32 26.24 -23.22 32.10
CA SER A 32 27.52 -22.51 32.33
C SER A 32 28.03 -21.76 31.08
N GLU A 33 27.39 -21.92 29.95
CA GLU A 33 27.71 -21.24 28.68
C GLU A 33 26.47 -20.63 28.07
N ALA A 34 26.60 -19.42 27.49
CA ALA A 34 25.51 -18.77 26.77
C ALA A 34 25.06 -19.65 25.59
N PRO A 35 23.76 -19.89 25.38
CA PRO A 35 23.28 -20.69 24.24
C PRO A 35 23.79 -20.12 22.92
N ALA A 36 24.30 -20.97 22.05
CA ALA A 36 24.72 -20.60 20.70
C ALA A 36 23.51 -20.60 19.76
N TRP A 37 22.50 -19.79 20.06
CA TRP A 37 21.33 -19.66 19.19
C TRP A 37 21.73 -19.07 17.85
N GLN A 38 21.26 -19.67 16.78
CA GLN A 38 21.41 -19.16 15.42
C GLN A 38 20.04 -19.14 14.76
N VAL A 39 19.73 -18.02 14.11
CA VAL A 39 18.48 -17.90 13.33
C VAL A 39 18.52 -18.91 12.18
N ALA A 40 17.44 -19.67 12.01
CA ALA A 40 17.31 -20.65 10.95
C ALA A 40 17.52 -20.01 9.58
N ALA A 41 18.24 -20.71 8.70
CA ALA A 41 18.45 -20.26 7.34
C ALA A 41 17.14 -20.33 6.54
N VAL A 42 16.82 -19.24 5.87
CA VAL A 42 15.68 -19.18 4.93
C VAL A 42 16.07 -19.90 3.63
N ALA A 43 15.12 -20.62 3.01
CA ALA A 43 15.36 -21.29 1.75
C ALA A 43 15.77 -20.29 0.65
N PRO A 44 16.84 -20.58 -0.15
CA PRO A 44 17.30 -19.67 -1.18
C PRO A 44 16.23 -19.47 -2.27
N ALA A 45 15.99 -18.21 -2.66
CA ALA A 45 15.16 -17.83 -3.79
C ALA A 45 16.01 -17.51 -5.02
N SER A 46 15.50 -17.80 -6.23
CA SER A 46 16.07 -17.29 -7.47
C SER A 46 15.65 -15.84 -7.70
N ALA A 47 16.43 -15.12 -8.55
CA ALA A 47 16.07 -13.77 -8.96
C ALA A 47 14.66 -13.74 -9.56
N PRO A 48 13.74 -12.94 -9.01
CA PRO A 48 12.32 -13.01 -9.38
C PRO A 48 12.02 -12.35 -10.73
N GLY A 49 12.89 -11.47 -11.24
CA GLY A 49 12.70 -10.79 -12.51
C GLY A 49 11.45 -9.93 -12.52
N TRP A 50 11.18 -9.20 -11.45
CA TRP A 50 9.95 -8.42 -11.28
C TRP A 50 9.75 -7.39 -12.38
N ARG A 51 8.58 -7.42 -12.97
CA ARG A 51 8.16 -6.44 -13.97
C ARG A 51 6.70 -6.08 -13.76
N ALA A 52 6.39 -4.79 -13.81
CA ALA A 52 5.01 -4.35 -13.81
C ALA A 52 4.35 -4.68 -15.16
N ASP A 53 3.18 -5.29 -15.12
CA ASP A 53 2.38 -5.57 -16.31
C ASP A 53 1.31 -4.48 -16.46
N PHE A 54 1.46 -3.65 -17.49
CA PHE A 54 0.55 -2.54 -17.82
C PHE A 54 -0.45 -2.91 -18.92
N THR A 55 -0.35 -4.11 -19.48
CA THR A 55 -1.21 -4.55 -20.58
C THR A 55 -2.52 -5.17 -20.10
N GLY A 56 -2.61 -5.47 -18.81
CA GLY A 56 -3.77 -6.10 -18.20
C GLY A 56 -5.07 -5.33 -18.41
N ASN A 57 -6.18 -6.04 -18.36
CA ASN A 57 -7.51 -5.46 -18.38
C ASN A 57 -7.86 -4.82 -17.04
N ALA A 58 -8.56 -3.69 -17.05
CA ALA A 58 -9.17 -3.14 -15.87
C ALA A 58 -10.25 -4.10 -15.36
N SER A 59 -10.26 -4.35 -14.04
CA SER A 59 -11.40 -5.00 -13.39
C SER A 59 -12.62 -4.09 -13.45
N VAL A 60 -13.82 -4.68 -13.40
CA VAL A 60 -15.05 -3.90 -13.25
C VAL A 60 -14.94 -3.09 -11.94
N PRO A 61 -15.07 -1.75 -12.01
CA PRO A 61 -14.95 -0.93 -10.82
C PRO A 61 -16.05 -1.22 -9.79
N SER A 62 -15.69 -1.12 -8.52
CA SER A 62 -16.65 -1.20 -7.40
C SER A 62 -17.17 0.17 -6.97
N TRP A 63 -17.32 1.11 -7.89
CA TRP A 63 -17.85 2.44 -7.58
C TRP A 63 -19.26 2.36 -7.05
N THR A 64 -19.50 3.02 -5.93
CA THR A 64 -20.80 3.06 -5.28
C THR A 64 -21.20 4.49 -4.98
N ASP A 65 -22.50 4.77 -5.06
CA ASP A 65 -23.05 6.03 -4.61
C ASP A 65 -22.79 6.21 -3.11
N PRO A 66 -22.30 7.37 -2.66
CA PRO A 66 -22.15 7.64 -1.25
C PRO A 66 -23.50 7.72 -0.54
N ASP A 67 -23.51 7.43 0.76
CA ASP A 67 -24.70 7.55 1.59
C ASP A 67 -25.19 9.01 1.60
N LYS A 68 -26.49 9.20 1.41
CA LYS A 68 -27.14 10.53 1.46
C LYS A 68 -27.04 11.20 2.82
N SER A 69 -26.88 10.42 3.89
CA SER A 69 -26.70 10.97 5.25
C SER A 69 -25.33 11.65 5.42
N VAL A 70 -24.33 11.23 4.65
CA VAL A 70 -22.98 11.80 4.68
C VAL A 70 -22.89 13.07 3.83
N TYR A 71 -23.53 13.05 2.65
CA TYR A 71 -23.51 14.16 1.69
C TYR A 71 -24.91 14.61 1.32
N PRO A 72 -25.44 15.61 2.05
CA PRO A 72 -26.85 16.04 1.90
C PRO A 72 -27.10 16.90 0.66
N MET A 73 -26.05 17.51 0.09
CA MET A 73 -26.17 18.39 -1.09
C MET A 73 -25.73 17.66 -2.36
N SER A 74 -26.15 18.16 -3.52
CA SER A 74 -25.71 17.61 -4.81
C SER A 74 -25.66 18.65 -5.90
N MET A 75 -24.86 18.40 -6.92
CA MET A 75 -24.99 18.94 -8.26
C MET A 75 -25.40 17.83 -9.22
N THR A 76 -25.96 18.19 -10.36
CA THR A 76 -26.32 17.23 -11.41
C THR A 76 -25.38 17.37 -12.60
N ALA A 77 -24.78 16.27 -13.05
CA ALA A 77 -24.07 16.21 -14.32
C ALA A 77 -24.82 15.32 -15.30
N VAL A 78 -25.02 15.81 -16.53
CA VAL A 78 -25.56 15.05 -17.66
C VAL A 78 -24.50 15.00 -18.75
N VAL A 79 -23.93 13.81 -18.94
CA VAL A 79 -22.73 13.61 -19.74
C VAL A 79 -23.05 12.67 -20.91
N ARG A 80 -22.47 12.96 -22.07
CA ARG A 80 -22.44 12.11 -23.24
C ARG A 80 -20.99 11.77 -23.60
N LEU A 81 -20.78 10.55 -24.09
CA LEU A 81 -19.46 10.13 -24.58
C LEU A 81 -19.14 10.82 -25.91
N SER A 82 -17.84 11.02 -26.14
CA SER A 82 -17.37 11.44 -27.48
C SER A 82 -17.72 10.38 -28.53
N PRO A 83 -17.81 10.73 -29.81
CA PRO A 83 -18.10 9.76 -30.88
C PRO A 83 -17.13 8.57 -30.86
N VAL A 84 -15.88 8.77 -30.53
CA VAL A 84 -14.86 7.69 -30.41
C VAL A 84 -15.19 6.73 -29.28
N LEU A 85 -15.49 7.23 -28.09
CA LEU A 85 -15.83 6.40 -26.94
C LEU A 85 -17.20 5.73 -27.10
N GLU A 86 -18.14 6.38 -27.78
CA GLU A 86 -19.47 5.81 -28.06
C GLU A 86 -19.36 4.52 -28.90
N THR A 87 -18.34 4.39 -29.76
CA THR A 87 -18.11 3.13 -30.53
C THR A 87 -17.72 1.96 -29.62
N LEU A 88 -17.24 2.21 -28.42
CA LEU A 88 -16.86 1.22 -27.42
C LEU A 88 -17.97 0.96 -26.39
N ALA A 89 -19.08 1.69 -26.51
CA ALA A 89 -20.13 1.66 -25.49
C ALA A 89 -20.87 0.29 -25.46
N ALA A 90 -21.00 -0.23 -24.24
CA ALA A 90 -21.61 -1.54 -23.95
C ALA A 90 -22.50 -1.50 -22.70
N ASP A 91 -23.27 -2.54 -22.46
CA ASP A 91 -24.22 -2.59 -21.35
C ASP A 91 -23.54 -2.57 -19.97
N GLY A 92 -22.36 -3.14 -19.86
CA GLY A 92 -21.59 -3.18 -18.60
C GLY A 92 -20.79 -1.90 -18.30
N ASP A 93 -20.93 -0.85 -19.10
CA ASP A 93 -20.23 0.41 -18.88
C ASP A 93 -20.69 1.11 -17.62
N MET A 94 -19.75 1.76 -16.95
CA MET A 94 -19.99 2.56 -15.74
C MET A 94 -19.36 3.94 -15.91
N MET A 95 -20.01 4.95 -15.32
CA MET A 95 -19.43 6.28 -15.15
C MET A 95 -19.66 6.74 -13.69
N ALA A 96 -18.68 7.42 -13.13
CA ALA A 96 -18.80 7.97 -11.79
C ALA A 96 -18.06 9.30 -11.69
N ALA A 97 -18.47 10.15 -10.74
CA ALA A 97 -17.86 11.41 -10.40
C ALA A 97 -17.07 11.30 -9.11
N PHE A 98 -15.92 11.93 -9.08
CA PHE A 98 -14.99 11.95 -7.95
C PHE A 98 -14.65 13.39 -7.56
N ILE A 99 -14.53 13.64 -6.26
CA ILE A 99 -13.97 14.88 -5.72
C ILE A 99 -12.92 14.46 -4.70
N GLY A 100 -11.71 14.97 -4.89
CA GLY A 100 -10.64 14.62 -3.98
C GLY A 100 -10.29 13.13 -3.97
N GLY A 101 -10.64 12.40 -5.04
CA GLY A 101 -10.42 10.97 -5.16
C GLY A 101 -11.51 10.09 -4.59
N GLU A 102 -12.46 10.67 -3.89
CA GLU A 102 -13.60 9.94 -3.34
C GLU A 102 -14.75 9.89 -4.34
N CYS A 103 -15.37 8.72 -4.52
CA CYS A 103 -16.55 8.56 -5.36
C CYS A 103 -17.72 9.33 -4.75
N ARG A 104 -18.22 10.32 -5.48
CA ARG A 104 -19.30 11.22 -5.05
C ARG A 104 -20.60 10.99 -5.79
N GLY A 105 -20.63 10.10 -6.75
CA GLY A 105 -21.86 9.70 -7.45
C GLY A 105 -21.58 8.73 -8.58
N VAL A 106 -22.45 7.74 -8.74
CA VAL A 106 -22.42 6.79 -9.86
C VAL A 106 -23.55 7.14 -10.84
N ALA A 107 -23.22 7.13 -12.13
CA ALA A 107 -24.15 7.50 -13.17
C ALA A 107 -25.29 6.51 -13.35
N LYS A 108 -26.48 7.05 -13.61
CA LYS A 108 -27.57 6.28 -14.24
C LYS A 108 -27.47 6.46 -15.75
N LYS A 109 -27.36 5.34 -16.49
CA LYS A 109 -27.37 5.31 -17.94
C LYS A 109 -28.81 5.39 -18.44
N VAL A 110 -29.10 6.35 -19.31
CA VAL A 110 -30.43 6.57 -19.89
C VAL A 110 -30.29 6.72 -21.41
N MET A 111 -31.21 6.13 -22.15
CA MET A 111 -31.35 6.38 -23.59
C MET A 111 -32.38 7.47 -23.80
N ASN A 112 -31.98 8.57 -24.43
CA ASN A 112 -32.85 9.67 -24.81
C ASN A 112 -32.77 9.90 -26.32
N ASP A 113 -33.85 9.66 -27.01
CA ASP A 113 -33.94 9.76 -28.50
C ASP A 113 -32.79 9.03 -29.26
N GLY A 114 -32.45 7.83 -28.79
CA GLY A 114 -31.35 7.03 -29.34
C GLY A 114 -29.95 7.48 -28.91
N VAL A 115 -29.83 8.48 -28.07
CA VAL A 115 -28.57 8.97 -27.51
C VAL A 115 -28.38 8.43 -26.09
N ARG A 116 -27.20 7.89 -25.84
CA ARG A 116 -26.81 7.43 -24.50
C ARG A 116 -26.37 8.60 -23.63
N LEU A 117 -27.01 8.78 -22.49
CA LEU A 117 -26.69 9.80 -21.51
C LEU A 117 -26.36 9.17 -20.16
N PHE A 118 -25.43 9.79 -19.46
CA PHE A 118 -25.03 9.45 -18.09
C PHE A 118 -25.47 10.57 -17.16
N PHE A 119 -26.43 10.26 -16.28
CA PHE A 119 -26.93 11.19 -15.25
C PHE A 119 -26.25 10.89 -13.93
N ILE A 120 -25.58 11.85 -13.37
CA ILE A 120 -24.83 11.73 -12.11
C ILE A 120 -25.31 12.78 -11.12
N HIS A 121 -25.73 12.35 -9.93
CA HIS A 121 -25.89 13.24 -8.80
C HIS A 121 -24.59 13.23 -7.99
N VAL A 122 -23.76 14.26 -8.18
CA VAL A 122 -22.47 14.42 -7.48
C VAL A 122 -22.79 14.97 -6.09
N LYS A 123 -22.63 14.15 -5.06
CA LYS A 123 -23.02 14.46 -3.68
C LYS A 123 -21.84 15.00 -2.89
N ALA A 124 -22.09 16.02 -2.08
CA ALA A 124 -21.05 16.63 -1.25
C ALA A 124 -21.65 17.42 -0.08
N PRO A 125 -20.85 17.86 0.91
CA PRO A 125 -21.25 18.85 1.88
C PRO A 125 -21.41 20.22 1.22
N SER A 126 -22.17 21.12 1.85
CA SER A 126 -22.41 22.48 1.35
C SER A 126 -21.16 23.35 1.22
N SER A 127 -20.09 22.99 1.93
CA SER A 127 -18.80 23.70 1.89
C SER A 127 -17.84 23.19 0.81
N GLU A 128 -18.25 22.17 0.04
CA GLU A 128 -17.41 21.60 -1.03
C GLU A 128 -17.28 22.57 -2.21
N ASN A 129 -16.09 22.69 -2.75
CA ASN A 129 -15.79 23.50 -3.93
C ASN A 129 -14.70 22.88 -4.80
N GLY A 130 -14.40 21.59 -4.58
CA GLY A 130 -13.37 20.84 -5.30
C GLY A 130 -13.70 20.60 -6.77
N ASP A 131 -12.67 20.26 -7.53
CA ASP A 131 -12.82 19.86 -8.92
C ASP A 131 -13.51 18.50 -9.02
N VAL A 132 -14.43 18.37 -9.98
CA VAL A 132 -15.14 17.12 -10.24
C VAL A 132 -14.43 16.35 -11.37
N GLU A 133 -13.82 15.24 -11.03
CA GLU A 133 -13.22 14.30 -11.98
C GLU A 133 -14.25 13.23 -12.39
N LEU A 134 -14.44 13.01 -13.69
CA LEU A 134 -15.27 11.93 -14.19
C LEU A 134 -14.40 10.73 -14.59
N ARG A 135 -14.84 9.53 -14.21
CA ARG A 135 -14.21 8.27 -14.65
C ARG A 135 -15.24 7.42 -15.38
N TYR A 136 -14.86 6.96 -16.57
CA TYR A 136 -15.67 6.08 -17.39
C TYR A 136 -14.98 4.74 -17.57
N TYR A 137 -15.64 3.66 -17.16
CA TYR A 137 -15.23 2.29 -17.43
C TYR A 137 -15.94 1.76 -18.68
N SER A 138 -15.17 1.38 -19.70
CA SER A 138 -15.68 0.68 -20.87
C SER A 138 -15.57 -0.83 -20.64
N ALA A 139 -16.72 -1.50 -20.60
CA ALA A 139 -16.78 -2.96 -20.44
C ALA A 139 -16.24 -3.69 -21.69
N ALA A 140 -16.43 -3.12 -22.86
CA ALA A 140 -15.91 -3.68 -24.12
C ALA A 140 -14.40 -3.58 -24.22
N ALA A 141 -13.83 -2.40 -23.91
CA ALA A 141 -12.38 -2.17 -23.95
C ALA A 141 -11.66 -2.70 -22.72
N LYS A 142 -12.39 -2.97 -21.63
CA LYS A 142 -11.82 -3.28 -20.28
C LYS A 142 -10.80 -2.23 -19.86
N ARG A 143 -11.17 -0.96 -19.94
CA ARG A 143 -10.33 0.21 -19.63
C ARG A 143 -11.12 1.24 -18.86
N VAL A 144 -10.38 1.98 -18.01
CA VAL A 144 -10.88 3.18 -17.37
C VAL A 144 -10.35 4.40 -18.13
N TYR A 145 -11.23 5.33 -18.41
CA TYR A 145 -10.94 6.64 -18.98
C TYR A 145 -11.22 7.70 -17.93
N VAL A 146 -10.35 8.69 -17.81
CA VAL A 146 -10.46 9.77 -16.82
C VAL A 146 -10.59 11.09 -17.53
N SER A 147 -11.51 11.96 -17.08
CA SER A 147 -11.68 13.28 -17.69
C SER A 147 -10.39 14.11 -17.54
N VAL A 148 -10.01 14.72 -18.66
CA VAL A 148 -8.87 15.64 -18.70
C VAL A 148 -9.29 16.92 -18.02
N ALA A 149 -8.44 17.43 -17.10
CA ALA A 149 -8.55 18.66 -16.35
C ALA A 149 -9.98 19.24 -16.31
N SER A 150 -10.73 18.89 -15.32
CA SER A 150 -12.13 19.30 -15.25
C SER A 150 -12.22 20.78 -14.92
N ASP A 151 -12.74 21.54 -15.86
CA ASP A 151 -13.19 22.91 -15.58
C ASP A 151 -14.46 22.93 -14.71
N VAL A 152 -14.93 21.77 -14.29
CA VAL A 152 -16.14 21.58 -13.50
C VAL A 152 -15.78 21.55 -12.04
N LYS A 153 -16.16 22.64 -11.35
CA LYS A 153 -16.13 22.68 -9.89
C LYS A 153 -17.48 22.30 -9.32
N TYR A 154 -17.43 21.63 -8.17
CA TYR A 154 -18.64 21.35 -7.44
C TYR A 154 -19.28 22.66 -6.93
N GLU A 155 -20.54 22.82 -7.22
CA GLU A 155 -21.41 23.86 -6.67
C GLU A 155 -22.76 23.25 -6.37
N VAL A 156 -23.33 23.57 -5.20
CA VAL A 156 -24.65 23.08 -4.80
C VAL A 156 -25.70 23.49 -5.84
N ASP A 157 -26.57 22.54 -6.21
CA ASP A 157 -27.66 22.70 -7.18
C ASP A 157 -27.24 23.07 -8.61
N LYS A 158 -25.95 23.10 -8.90
CA LYS A 158 -25.45 23.34 -10.26
C LYS A 158 -25.86 22.20 -11.20
N ILE A 159 -26.16 22.58 -12.43
CA ILE A 159 -26.40 21.64 -13.53
C ILE A 159 -25.27 21.76 -14.54
N TYR A 160 -24.56 20.65 -14.77
CA TYR A 160 -23.51 20.54 -15.78
C TYR A 160 -23.99 19.67 -16.94
N GLY A 161 -24.40 20.30 -18.02
CA GLY A 161 -25.10 19.70 -19.13
C GLY A 161 -26.57 19.36 -18.82
N THR A 162 -27.38 19.25 -19.87
CA THR A 162 -28.82 18.86 -19.78
C THR A 162 -29.08 17.69 -20.73
N ALA A 163 -30.30 17.13 -20.69
CA ALA A 163 -30.67 16.07 -21.62
C ALA A 163 -30.65 16.54 -23.09
N GLU A 164 -31.03 17.80 -23.33
CA GLU A 164 -31.04 18.43 -24.64
C GLU A 164 -29.67 18.93 -25.08
N ASN A 165 -28.82 19.30 -24.12
CA ASN A 165 -27.48 19.80 -24.36
C ASN A 165 -26.50 19.16 -23.36
N PRO A 166 -26.17 17.86 -23.52
CA PRO A 166 -25.29 17.14 -22.62
C PRO A 166 -23.85 17.65 -22.69
N ALA A 167 -23.13 17.56 -21.58
CA ALA A 167 -21.72 17.84 -21.54
C ALA A 167 -20.89 16.75 -22.25
N PHE A 168 -19.81 17.19 -22.91
CA PHE A 168 -18.86 16.32 -23.61
C PHE A 168 -17.46 16.50 -23.04
N PRO A 169 -17.15 15.94 -21.88
CA PRO A 169 -15.80 16.01 -21.35
C PRO A 169 -14.84 15.19 -22.22
N ASP A 170 -13.63 15.69 -22.37
CA ASP A 170 -12.53 14.92 -22.93
C ASP A 170 -12.05 13.89 -21.93
N PHE A 171 -11.75 12.68 -22.40
CA PHE A 171 -11.27 11.58 -21.59
C PHE A 171 -9.92 11.08 -22.09
N GLU A 172 -8.99 10.86 -21.15
CA GLU A 172 -7.74 10.14 -21.41
C GLU A 172 -7.87 8.67 -21.00
N GLN A 173 -7.30 7.79 -21.79
CA GLN A 173 -7.18 6.39 -21.41
C GLN A 173 -6.17 6.24 -20.27
N SER A 174 -6.62 5.72 -19.14
CA SER A 174 -5.77 5.45 -17.98
C SER A 174 -5.46 3.96 -17.80
N GLY A 175 -5.88 3.13 -18.76
CA GLY A 175 -5.68 1.68 -18.71
C GLY A 175 -6.34 1.04 -17.49
N PRO A 176 -5.74 -0.05 -16.91
CA PRO A 176 -6.22 -0.65 -15.70
C PRO A 176 -5.86 0.14 -14.43
N PHE A 177 -5.04 1.20 -14.52
CA PHE A 177 -4.46 1.93 -13.40
C PHE A 177 -4.74 3.43 -13.49
N PRO A 178 -5.96 3.88 -13.12
CA PRO A 178 -6.37 5.29 -13.29
C PRO A 178 -5.73 6.27 -12.30
N VAL A 179 -5.11 5.79 -11.23
CA VAL A 179 -4.58 6.64 -10.15
C VAL A 179 -3.08 6.44 -9.88
N PRO A 180 -2.20 6.82 -10.82
CA PRO A 180 -0.77 6.73 -10.59
C PRO A 180 -0.32 7.69 -9.48
N THR A 181 0.62 7.22 -8.65
CA THR A 181 1.29 8.02 -7.61
C THR A 181 2.79 7.98 -7.88
N LYS A 182 3.42 9.16 -7.92
CA LYS A 182 4.88 9.26 -7.99
C LYS A 182 5.48 9.07 -6.60
N ALA A 183 6.50 8.21 -6.47
CA ALA A 183 7.18 8.00 -5.20
C ALA A 183 8.69 8.19 -5.35
N TRP A 184 9.26 9.10 -4.57
CA TRP A 184 10.70 9.28 -4.43
C TRP A 184 11.19 8.46 -3.24
N VAL A 185 12.14 7.56 -3.46
CA VAL A 185 12.65 6.65 -2.44
C VAL A 185 14.17 6.57 -2.47
N LYS A 186 14.76 6.32 -1.31
CA LYS A 186 16.18 6.08 -1.14
C LYS A 186 16.39 4.85 -0.27
N VAL A 187 17.31 3.98 -0.66
CA VAL A 187 17.71 2.84 0.17
C VAL A 187 18.88 3.25 1.05
N ASP A 188 18.73 3.09 2.35
CA ASP A 188 19.84 3.29 3.29
C ASP A 188 20.74 2.05 3.31
N LYS A 189 21.85 2.13 2.56
CA LYS A 189 22.83 1.04 2.47
C LYS A 189 23.41 0.61 3.81
N ALA A 190 23.53 1.55 4.75
CA ALA A 190 24.11 1.28 6.07
C ALA A 190 23.18 0.41 6.94
N GLN A 191 21.90 0.41 6.65
CA GLN A 191 20.89 -0.38 7.37
C GLN A 191 20.45 -1.65 6.62
N LEU A 192 21.06 -1.95 5.48
CA LEU A 192 20.77 -3.20 4.78
C LEU A 192 21.38 -4.39 5.54
N PRO A 193 20.63 -5.48 5.73
CA PRO A 193 21.15 -6.71 6.35
C PRO A 193 22.00 -7.56 5.38
N PHE A 194 22.41 -6.98 4.25
CA PHE A 194 23.20 -7.63 3.19
C PHE A 194 24.05 -6.58 2.42
N THR A 195 24.99 -7.06 1.65
CA THR A 195 25.79 -6.21 0.75
C THR A 195 25.10 -6.09 -0.61
N VAL A 196 25.03 -4.86 -1.14
CA VAL A 196 24.49 -4.60 -2.48
C VAL A 196 25.37 -5.29 -3.53
N ALA A 197 24.77 -6.06 -4.41
CA ALA A 197 25.46 -6.86 -5.41
C ALA A 197 24.80 -6.75 -6.80
N ALA A 198 25.56 -7.11 -7.83
CA ALA A 198 25.00 -7.24 -9.17
C ALA A 198 23.92 -8.35 -9.18
N GLY A 199 22.78 -8.05 -9.79
CA GLY A 199 21.61 -8.94 -9.81
C GLY A 199 20.60 -8.68 -8.71
N ASP A 200 20.83 -7.67 -7.86
CA ASP A 200 19.82 -7.19 -6.92
C ASP A 200 18.66 -6.53 -7.68
N GLU A 201 17.45 -6.73 -7.15
CA GLU A 201 16.23 -6.13 -7.70
C GLU A 201 15.48 -5.36 -6.63
N LEU A 202 14.96 -4.17 -6.97
CA LEU A 202 14.10 -3.36 -6.12
C LEU A 202 12.87 -2.93 -6.90
N GLN A 203 11.67 -3.22 -6.37
CA GLN A 203 10.41 -2.86 -7.02
C GLN A 203 9.31 -2.52 -6.03
N ALA A 204 8.31 -1.76 -6.51
CA ALA A 204 7.11 -1.38 -5.76
C ALA A 204 5.96 -2.35 -6.03
N PHE A 205 5.23 -2.69 -4.97
CA PHE A 205 4.14 -3.69 -4.99
C PHE A 205 2.88 -3.16 -4.32
N VAL A 206 1.73 -3.61 -4.85
CA VAL A 206 0.45 -3.57 -4.16
C VAL A 206 0.01 -5.02 -3.96
N GLY A 207 -0.05 -5.47 -2.71
CA GLY A 207 -0.17 -6.90 -2.43
C GLY A 207 0.99 -7.68 -3.07
N ASP A 208 0.67 -8.67 -3.91
CA ASP A 208 1.68 -9.47 -4.63
C ASP A 208 1.93 -9.00 -6.08
N GLU A 209 1.29 -7.92 -6.49
CA GLU A 209 1.39 -7.41 -7.85
C GLU A 209 2.46 -6.32 -7.95
N CYS A 210 3.45 -6.54 -8.83
CA CYS A 210 4.45 -5.51 -9.15
C CYS A 210 3.77 -4.36 -9.90
N ARG A 211 3.84 -3.15 -9.33
CA ARG A 211 3.12 -1.97 -9.81
C ARG A 211 4.01 -0.78 -10.12
N GLY A 212 5.32 -0.88 -9.91
CA GLY A 212 6.26 0.23 -10.08
C GLY A 212 6.96 0.27 -11.43
N ILE A 213 6.97 1.44 -12.07
CA ILE A 213 7.93 1.78 -13.12
C ILE A 213 9.09 2.53 -12.45
N LYS A 214 10.24 1.87 -12.37
CA LYS A 214 11.44 2.42 -11.73
C LYS A 214 12.17 3.39 -12.65
N HIS A 215 12.53 4.54 -12.11
CA HIS A 215 13.44 5.50 -12.71
C HIS A 215 14.64 5.72 -11.78
N VAL A 216 15.83 5.73 -12.34
CA VAL A 216 17.06 5.87 -11.57
C VAL A 216 17.43 7.34 -11.50
N GLU A 217 17.56 7.88 -10.29
CA GLU A 217 18.09 9.21 -10.05
C GLU A 217 19.59 9.16 -9.74
N SER A 218 19.97 8.27 -8.79
CA SER A 218 21.38 8.04 -8.44
C SER A 218 21.60 6.58 -8.06
N GLU A 219 22.32 5.83 -8.89
CA GLU A 219 22.76 4.47 -8.57
C GLU A 219 23.71 4.46 -7.37
N ALA A 220 24.61 5.45 -7.29
CA ALA A 220 25.60 5.54 -6.22
C ALA A 220 24.95 5.70 -4.85
N ASP A 221 23.87 6.49 -4.77
CA ASP A 221 23.11 6.76 -3.54
C ASP A 221 21.89 5.88 -3.38
N MET A 222 21.60 5.00 -4.35
CA MET A 222 20.38 4.19 -4.40
C MET A 222 19.11 5.03 -4.25
N THR A 223 19.08 6.17 -4.94
CA THR A 223 17.93 7.06 -5.01
C THR A 223 17.18 6.83 -6.31
N TYR A 224 15.88 6.63 -6.18
CA TYR A 224 15.00 6.28 -7.30
C TYR A 224 13.70 7.05 -7.19
N TRP A 225 13.02 7.23 -8.31
CA TRP A 225 11.61 7.55 -8.27
C TRP A 225 10.82 6.52 -9.10
N TYR A 226 9.60 6.30 -8.66
CA TYR A 226 8.69 5.33 -9.26
C TYR A 226 7.42 6.01 -9.69
N ASP A 227 6.92 5.65 -10.88
CA ASP A 227 5.49 5.75 -11.13
C ASP A 227 4.85 4.47 -10.60
N VAL A 228 4.13 4.57 -9.49
CA VAL A 228 3.42 3.44 -8.89
C VAL A 228 1.97 3.50 -9.32
N LEU A 229 1.53 2.49 -10.06
CA LEU A 229 0.24 2.46 -10.69
C LEU A 229 -0.83 1.90 -9.76
N GLY A 230 -1.84 2.72 -9.44
CA GLY A 230 -2.97 2.37 -8.59
C GLY A 230 -4.25 2.08 -9.40
N ARG A 231 -4.98 1.04 -9.00
CA ARG A 231 -6.36 0.81 -9.47
C ARG A 231 -7.34 1.70 -8.73
N ALA A 232 -7.07 1.93 -7.45
CA ALA A 232 -7.89 2.77 -6.58
C ALA A 232 -7.03 3.55 -5.60
N GLU A 233 -7.56 4.64 -5.08
CA GLU A 233 -6.98 5.33 -3.94
C GLU A 233 -7.09 4.48 -2.68
N GLY A 234 -6.11 4.62 -1.78
CA GLY A 234 -6.04 3.83 -0.55
C GLY A 234 -5.35 2.47 -0.69
N GLU A 235 -4.98 2.02 -1.89
CA GLU A 235 -4.18 0.81 -2.04
C GLU A 235 -2.83 0.99 -1.33
N GLN A 236 -2.44 0.00 -0.52
CA GLN A 236 -1.19 0.01 0.23
C GLN A 236 -0.02 -0.41 -0.67
N VAL A 237 1.02 0.42 -0.72
CA VAL A 237 2.26 0.15 -1.46
C VAL A 237 3.38 -0.22 -0.50
N THR A 238 4.08 -1.30 -0.82
CA THR A 238 5.33 -1.71 -0.18
C THR A 238 6.42 -1.88 -1.22
N PHE A 239 7.68 -1.90 -0.80
CA PHE A 239 8.79 -2.22 -1.68
C PHE A 239 9.35 -3.60 -1.35
N ARG A 240 9.75 -4.34 -2.38
CA ARG A 240 10.46 -5.61 -2.23
C ARG A 240 11.84 -5.48 -2.83
N TYR A 241 12.81 -5.96 -2.09
CA TYR A 241 14.22 -6.01 -2.48
C TYR A 241 14.67 -7.48 -2.54
N TYR A 242 15.09 -7.95 -3.70
CA TYR A 242 15.76 -9.22 -3.83
C TYR A 242 17.27 -9.00 -3.71
N SER A 243 17.92 -9.65 -2.73
CA SER A 243 19.37 -9.67 -2.60
C SER A 243 19.94 -10.90 -3.30
N ALA A 244 20.80 -10.66 -4.29
CA ALA A 244 21.51 -11.72 -5.00
C ALA A 244 22.56 -12.39 -4.12
N GLU A 245 23.14 -11.64 -3.15
CA GLU A 245 24.06 -12.20 -2.16
C GLU A 245 23.37 -13.21 -1.24
N LYS A 246 22.24 -12.82 -0.65
CA LYS A 246 21.49 -13.67 0.29
C LYS A 246 20.57 -14.67 -0.41
N LYS A 247 20.30 -14.47 -1.71
CA LYS A 247 19.27 -15.22 -2.46
C LYS A 247 17.91 -15.21 -1.74
N GLN A 248 17.53 -14.05 -1.28
CA GLN A 248 16.35 -13.85 -0.44
C GLN A 248 15.64 -12.54 -0.79
N VAL A 249 14.31 -12.54 -0.60
CA VAL A 249 13.49 -11.34 -0.75
C VAL A 249 13.30 -10.67 0.62
N PHE A 250 13.43 -9.36 0.61
CA PHE A 250 13.18 -8.48 1.75
C PHE A 250 12.03 -7.55 1.42
N VAL A 251 11.28 -7.13 2.44
CA VAL A 251 10.16 -6.19 2.32
C VAL A 251 10.49 -4.92 3.07
N SER A 252 10.11 -3.77 2.52
CA SER A 252 10.33 -2.49 3.18
C SER A 252 9.50 -2.39 4.47
N GLU A 253 10.11 -1.84 5.52
CA GLU A 253 9.38 -1.48 6.76
C GLU A 253 8.49 -0.25 6.52
N GLN A 254 8.85 0.59 5.55
CA GLN A 254 8.06 1.75 5.14
C GLN A 254 7.09 1.37 4.04
N SER A 255 5.95 2.03 4.06
CA SER A 255 4.90 1.90 3.08
C SER A 255 4.21 3.24 2.87
N PHE A 256 3.45 3.36 1.80
CA PHE A 256 2.56 4.49 1.57
C PHE A 256 1.25 4.02 0.93
N VAL A 257 0.27 4.89 0.86
CA VAL A 257 -0.99 4.61 0.17
C VAL A 257 -1.03 5.33 -1.18
N ILE A 258 -1.62 4.69 -2.18
CA ILE A 258 -1.96 5.35 -3.44
C ILE A 258 -2.89 6.51 -3.11
N GLY A 259 -2.47 7.71 -3.45
CA GLY A 259 -3.27 8.92 -3.28
C GLY A 259 -4.15 9.21 -4.48
N LYS A 260 -4.57 10.47 -4.59
CA LYS A 260 -5.23 10.97 -5.80
C LYS A 260 -4.33 10.82 -7.02
N ARG A 261 -4.94 10.77 -8.20
CA ARG A 261 -4.19 10.79 -9.45
C ARG A 261 -3.17 11.93 -9.47
N GLY A 262 -1.90 11.57 -9.74
CA GLY A 262 -0.79 12.52 -9.77
C GLY A 262 -0.26 12.94 -8.39
N SER A 263 -0.66 12.28 -7.32
CA SER A 263 -0.04 12.50 -6.00
C SER A 263 1.44 12.12 -6.00
N VAL A 264 2.19 12.75 -5.11
CA VAL A 264 3.63 12.55 -4.97
C VAL A 264 3.96 12.21 -3.53
N VAL A 265 4.75 11.16 -3.32
CA VAL A 265 5.30 10.75 -2.02
C VAL A 265 6.78 11.06 -2.02
N GLY A 266 7.26 11.80 -1.03
CA GLY A 266 8.63 12.30 -0.98
C GLY A 266 8.92 13.35 -2.06
N SER A 267 10.19 13.69 -2.21
CA SER A 267 10.69 14.57 -3.27
C SER A 267 12.13 14.17 -3.60
N GLU A 268 12.69 14.74 -4.66
CA GLU A 268 14.10 14.54 -5.02
C GLU A 268 15.04 14.88 -3.85
N ASP A 269 14.82 16.04 -3.20
CA ASP A 269 15.62 16.50 -2.07
C ASP A 269 15.31 15.76 -0.76
N GLN A 270 14.11 15.21 -0.62
CA GLN A 270 13.64 14.50 0.58
C GLN A 270 12.93 13.19 0.18
N PRO A 271 13.66 12.22 -0.35
CA PRO A 271 13.10 10.91 -0.68
C PRO A 271 12.75 10.15 0.60
N GLN A 272 11.73 9.30 0.52
CA GLN A 272 11.40 8.38 1.60
C GLN A 272 12.53 7.35 1.74
N THR A 273 13.16 7.29 2.91
CA THR A 273 14.20 6.28 3.19
C THR A 273 13.55 4.93 3.43
N LEU A 274 14.03 3.91 2.72
CA LEU A 274 13.59 2.52 2.84
C LEU A 274 14.57 1.71 3.65
N THR A 275 14.07 0.99 4.65
CA THR A 275 14.76 -0.08 5.39
C THR A 275 14.03 -1.39 5.14
N PHE A 276 14.73 -2.52 5.26
CA PHE A 276 14.22 -3.80 4.79
C PHE A 276 14.35 -4.89 5.85
N VAL A 277 13.34 -5.74 5.92
CA VAL A 277 13.31 -6.97 6.72
C VAL A 277 13.01 -8.17 5.82
N PRO A 278 13.42 -9.40 6.18
CA PRO A 278 13.10 -10.58 5.38
C PRO A 278 11.59 -10.71 5.11
N GLN A 279 11.23 -11.11 3.90
CA GLN A 279 9.83 -11.35 3.56
C GLN A 279 9.26 -12.49 4.42
N GLY A 280 8.03 -12.31 4.91
CA GLY A 280 7.42 -13.26 5.84
C GLY A 280 7.89 -13.11 7.28
N SER A 281 8.69 -12.07 7.60
CA SER A 281 9.09 -11.79 8.96
C SER A 281 8.11 -10.85 9.68
N MET A 282 8.19 -10.87 11.00
CA MET A 282 7.53 -9.94 11.90
C MET A 282 8.60 -9.13 12.64
N THR A 283 8.43 -7.81 12.75
CA THR A 283 9.29 -7.00 13.61
C THR A 283 8.59 -6.71 14.93
N ALA A 284 9.28 -6.97 16.04
CA ALA A 284 8.83 -6.63 17.38
C ALA A 284 9.82 -5.68 18.05
N TYR A 285 9.29 -4.71 18.81
CA TYR A 285 10.07 -3.87 19.72
C TYR A 285 9.68 -4.24 21.14
N LEU A 286 10.65 -4.61 21.94
CA LEU A 286 10.44 -5.20 23.25
C LEU A 286 11.28 -4.49 24.30
N THR A 287 10.69 -4.21 25.47
CA THR A 287 11.41 -3.89 26.70
C THR A 287 11.17 -5.01 27.68
N LEU A 288 12.20 -5.41 28.42
CA LEU A 288 12.04 -6.39 29.48
C LEU A 288 11.51 -5.69 30.73
N ASP A 289 10.35 -6.11 31.21
CA ASP A 289 9.86 -5.67 32.50
C ASP A 289 10.70 -6.33 33.65
N ALA A 290 10.93 -5.59 34.73
CA ALA A 290 11.51 -6.18 35.89
C ALA A 290 10.58 -7.27 36.43
N VAL A 291 10.90 -8.51 36.11
CA VAL A 291 10.32 -9.65 36.83
C VAL A 291 10.68 -9.51 38.27
N THR A 292 9.72 -9.70 39.15
CA THR A 292 9.81 -9.54 40.59
C THR A 292 11.14 -10.01 41.17
N GLY A 293 12.01 -9.08 41.58
CA GLY A 293 13.24 -9.32 42.32
C GLY A 293 14.50 -9.41 41.45
N SER A 294 15.07 -8.26 41.15
CA SER A 294 16.50 -8.07 40.79
C SER A 294 17.05 -8.65 39.51
N TYR A 295 16.23 -8.80 38.42
CA TYR A 295 16.82 -8.96 37.12
C TYR A 295 17.31 -7.60 36.59
N ALA A 296 18.61 -7.40 36.55
CA ALA A 296 19.23 -6.29 35.86
C ALA A 296 19.76 -6.81 34.52
N ASP A 297 19.32 -6.19 33.43
CA ASP A 297 19.86 -6.44 32.09
C ASP A 297 21.39 -6.25 32.11
N LYS A 298 22.13 -7.30 31.73
CA LYS A 298 23.59 -7.30 31.78
C LYS A 298 24.18 -7.31 30.39
N SER A 299 25.30 -6.67 30.22
CA SER A 299 26.08 -6.80 28.97
C SER A 299 26.35 -8.27 28.67
N GLY A 300 25.89 -8.71 27.49
CA GLY A 300 25.99 -10.10 27.05
C GLY A 300 24.71 -10.92 27.16
N ASP A 301 23.65 -10.36 27.76
CA ASP A 301 22.33 -10.99 27.73
C ASP A 301 21.79 -11.05 26.31
N LYS A 302 21.12 -12.14 25.97
CA LYS A 302 20.55 -12.37 24.64
C LYS A 302 19.06 -12.59 24.73
N LEU A 303 18.34 -11.98 23.80
CA LEU A 303 16.92 -12.21 23.59
C LEU A 303 16.71 -12.94 22.27
N ALA A 304 15.93 -14.01 22.25
CA ALA A 304 15.64 -14.77 21.03
C ALA A 304 14.16 -15.13 20.97
N ALA A 305 13.63 -15.15 19.76
CA ALA A 305 12.28 -15.63 19.46
C ALA A 305 12.33 -17.01 18.84
N PHE A 306 11.39 -17.86 19.22
CA PHE A 306 11.27 -19.23 18.72
C PHE A 306 9.89 -19.46 18.11
N ILE A 307 9.85 -20.18 17.00
CA ILE A 307 8.64 -20.78 16.44
C ILE A 307 8.79 -22.30 16.64
N GLY A 308 7.97 -22.86 17.52
CA GLY A 308 8.24 -24.21 18.01
C GLY A 308 9.62 -24.29 18.70
N ASN A 309 10.49 -25.17 18.19
CA ASN A 309 11.86 -25.34 18.68
C ASN A 309 12.93 -24.67 17.80
N VAL A 310 12.53 -23.88 16.79
CA VAL A 310 13.43 -23.26 15.83
C VAL A 310 13.65 -21.80 16.25
N CYS A 311 14.90 -21.39 16.44
CA CYS A 311 15.23 -19.99 16.66
C CYS A 311 14.92 -19.19 15.37
N ALA A 312 13.92 -18.34 15.43
CA ALA A 312 13.41 -17.56 14.31
C ALA A 312 13.88 -16.11 14.31
N GLY A 313 14.39 -15.61 15.44
CA GLY A 313 14.90 -14.24 15.55
C GLY A 313 15.78 -14.01 16.75
N MET A 314 16.65 -13.01 16.64
CA MET A 314 17.51 -12.51 17.73
C MET A 314 17.24 -11.03 17.94
N GLY A 315 17.16 -10.61 19.20
CA GLY A 315 16.98 -9.21 19.57
C GLY A 315 18.29 -8.42 19.53
N GLU A 316 18.22 -7.23 18.95
CA GLU A 316 19.30 -6.23 18.95
C GLU A 316 18.87 -5.03 19.76
N VAL A 317 19.74 -4.50 20.63
CA VAL A 317 19.46 -3.27 21.37
C VAL A 317 19.55 -2.08 20.41
N VAL A 318 18.42 -1.39 20.21
CA VAL A 318 18.31 -0.25 19.28
C VAL A 318 18.09 1.09 19.97
N GLY A 319 17.89 1.09 21.29
CA GLY A 319 17.66 2.30 22.07
C GLY A 319 17.38 2.01 23.54
N GLU A 320 16.88 3.02 24.22
CA GLU A 320 16.53 2.97 25.65
C GLU A 320 15.18 3.66 25.87
N GLN A 321 14.34 3.10 26.70
CA GLN A 321 13.08 3.69 27.14
C GLN A 321 12.93 3.51 28.65
N ASP A 322 12.73 4.61 29.37
CA ASP A 322 12.59 4.62 30.84
C ASP A 322 13.75 3.91 31.58
N GLY A 323 15.00 4.09 31.10
CA GLY A 323 16.19 3.46 31.64
C GLY A 323 16.34 1.98 31.33
N ARG A 324 15.61 1.46 30.35
CA ARG A 324 15.63 0.05 29.92
C ARG A 324 15.98 -0.09 28.45
N PRO A 325 16.79 -1.08 28.07
CA PRO A 325 17.07 -1.34 26.66
C PRO A 325 15.80 -1.66 25.88
N VAL A 326 15.71 -1.09 24.69
CA VAL A 326 14.70 -1.45 23.69
C VAL A 326 15.34 -2.41 22.70
N TYR A 327 14.81 -3.62 22.61
CA TYR A 327 15.24 -4.63 21.67
C TYR A 327 14.37 -4.56 20.40
N LYS A 328 14.98 -4.42 19.24
CA LYS A 328 14.36 -4.70 17.95
C LYS A 328 14.62 -6.16 17.60
N MET A 329 13.58 -6.90 17.32
CA MET A 329 13.65 -8.31 16.94
C MET A 329 12.92 -8.53 15.63
N VAL A 330 13.62 -9.10 14.65
CA VAL A 330 13.02 -9.58 13.40
C VAL A 330 12.84 -11.09 13.53
N VAL A 331 11.60 -11.53 13.55
CA VAL A 331 11.22 -12.95 13.65
C VAL A 331 10.87 -13.43 12.26
N ASN A 332 11.68 -14.32 11.70
CA ASN A 332 11.47 -14.88 10.37
C ASN A 332 10.39 -15.98 10.43
N GLY A 333 9.48 -15.99 9.45
CA GLY A 333 8.61 -17.14 9.23
C GLY A 333 9.47 -18.38 8.86
N VAL A 334 9.16 -19.52 9.44
CA VAL A 334 9.87 -20.79 9.22
C VAL A 334 9.06 -21.67 8.29
#